data_0755cb9de0bd53fd52d06732bec207f8
#
_entry.id   0755cb9de0bd53fd52d06732bec207f8
#
_cell.length_a   1.000
_cell.length_b   1.000
_cell.length_c   1.000
_cell.angle_alpha   90.00
_cell.angle_beta   90.00
_cell.angle_gamma   90.00
#
_symmetry.space_group_name_H-M   'P 1'
#
loop_
_entity.id
_entity.type
_entity.pdbx_description
1 polymer ?
#
loop_
_entity_poly.entity_id
_entity_poly.type
_entity_poly.pdbx_seq_one_letter_code
_entity_poly.pdbx_strand_id
1 'polypeptide(L)'
;VRALPAFTLLLASCGGGAAENEAGPARERGKPVVAPAAALSPVAAPAPTSPLGNTVGCAPDEDRIFSCKVASGKRIAICGTGERDAEYRFGGSTPELVLRGGRWASVPYSGGGEAQIVFANGTTRYIVFSRMVRTNFAAGEPNNPAISDGVIVLDGEKVIGLQLCDDADTVSIDYDLAEAHFPRADELFSWETDRADRRTR
;
A
#
# COMPACT_ATOMS: atom_id res chain seq x y z
N VAL A 1 -11.65 -51.14 31.99
CA VAL A 1 -12.62 -50.72 33.00
C VAL A 1 -12.05 -49.51 33.71
N ARG A 2 -12.39 -48.31 33.33
CA ARG A 2 -12.30 -47.08 34.14
C ARG A 2 -13.32 -46.04 33.68
N ALA A 3 -14.07 -45.58 34.63
CA ALA A 3 -15.28 -44.79 34.52
C ALA A 3 -15.01 -43.33 34.15
N LEU A 4 -15.97 -42.74 33.40
CA LEU A 4 -16.13 -41.29 33.21
C LEU A 4 -16.83 -40.66 34.41
N PRO A 5 -16.50 -39.42 34.81
CA PRO A 5 -17.41 -38.61 35.64
C PRO A 5 -18.24 -37.68 34.77
N ALA A 6 -19.54 -37.69 35.03
CA ALA A 6 -20.54 -36.76 34.54
C ALA A 6 -20.35 -35.37 35.18
N PHE A 7 -20.38 -34.30 34.38
CA PHE A 7 -20.43 -32.93 34.87
C PHE A 7 -21.84 -32.37 34.72
N THR A 8 -22.46 -32.08 35.87
CA THR A 8 -23.82 -31.58 36.02
C THR A 8 -23.91 -30.10 35.69
N LEU A 9 -24.85 -29.72 34.79
CA LEU A 9 -25.21 -28.32 34.52
C LEU A 9 -26.05 -27.78 35.66
N LEU A 10 -25.64 -26.67 36.26
CA LEU A 10 -26.44 -25.83 37.14
C LEU A 10 -26.97 -24.63 36.36
N LEU A 11 -28.30 -24.62 36.15
CA LEU A 11 -29.10 -23.47 35.72
C LEU A 11 -29.37 -22.56 36.92
N ALA A 12 -28.89 -21.33 36.88
CA ALA A 12 -29.29 -20.25 37.79
C ALA A 12 -30.23 -19.28 37.08
N SER A 13 -31.49 -19.35 37.47
CA SER A 13 -32.55 -18.39 37.17
C SER A 13 -32.60 -17.34 38.27
N CYS A 14 -32.60 -16.06 37.93
CA CYS A 14 -33.05 -14.92 38.75
C CYS A 14 -33.38 -13.80 37.75
N GLY A 15 -34.52 -13.22 37.70
CA GLY A 15 -35.44 -12.74 38.73
C GLY A 15 -35.80 -11.32 38.29
N GLY A 16 -37.06 -11.09 37.90
CA GLY A 16 -37.57 -9.83 37.40
C GLY A 16 -37.56 -8.72 38.47
N GLY A 17 -37.31 -7.50 38.02
CA GLY A 17 -37.52 -6.26 38.73
C GLY A 17 -38.29 -5.30 37.83
N ALA A 18 -39.59 -5.16 38.11
CA ALA A 18 -40.40 -4.06 37.55
C ALA A 18 -40.02 -2.78 38.28
N ALA A 19 -39.65 -1.75 37.53
CA ALA A 19 -39.52 -0.38 38.02
C ALA A 19 -40.54 0.50 37.30
N GLU A 20 -41.32 1.19 38.12
CA GLU A 20 -42.42 2.05 37.75
C GLU A 20 -41.99 3.25 36.89
N ASN A 21 -42.91 3.57 36.02
CA ASN A 21 -42.81 4.62 34.99
C ASN A 21 -43.28 5.94 35.62
N GLU A 22 -42.37 6.84 35.98
CA GLU A 22 -42.71 8.23 36.27
C GLU A 22 -42.64 9.08 35.02
N ALA A 23 -43.79 9.60 34.61
CA ALA A 23 -43.97 10.53 33.49
C ALA A 23 -43.39 11.90 33.84
N GLY A 24 -42.22 12.22 33.30
CA GLY A 24 -41.69 13.58 33.25
C GLY A 24 -42.23 14.36 32.05
N PRO A 25 -42.34 15.73 32.13
CA PRO A 25 -43.02 16.54 31.15
C PRO A 25 -42.32 16.54 29.77
N ALA A 26 -43.17 16.56 28.73
CA ALA A 26 -42.80 16.60 27.33
C ALA A 26 -41.84 17.78 27.00
N ARG A 27 -40.61 17.49 26.68
CA ARG A 27 -39.72 18.44 26.01
C ARG A 27 -40.08 18.53 24.52
N GLU A 28 -40.43 19.73 24.09
CA GLU A 28 -40.61 20.10 22.69
C GLU A 28 -39.41 19.63 21.88
N ARG A 29 -39.65 18.82 20.86
CA ARG A 29 -38.68 18.44 19.86
C ARG A 29 -38.36 19.66 18.99
N GLY A 30 -37.25 20.32 19.30
CA GLY A 30 -36.65 21.29 18.39
C GLY A 30 -36.32 20.60 17.05
N LYS A 31 -36.76 21.23 15.94
CA LYS A 31 -36.43 20.78 14.61
C LYS A 31 -34.90 20.67 14.44
N PRO A 32 -34.37 19.60 13.81
CA PRO A 32 -32.95 19.50 13.53
C PRO A 32 -32.57 20.64 12.58
N VAL A 33 -31.71 21.54 13.04
CA VAL A 33 -31.03 22.51 12.20
C VAL A 33 -29.99 21.70 11.41
N VAL A 34 -30.29 21.47 10.13
CA VAL A 34 -29.32 20.91 9.19
C VAL A 34 -28.28 21.99 8.95
N ALA A 35 -27.11 21.85 9.56
CA ALA A 35 -25.95 22.67 9.21
C ALA A 35 -25.57 22.37 7.74
N PRO A 36 -25.31 23.39 6.93
CA PRO A 36 -24.84 23.16 5.56
C PRO A 36 -23.52 22.41 5.60
N ALA A 37 -23.47 21.28 4.90
CA ALA A 37 -22.22 20.52 4.69
C ALA A 37 -21.19 21.47 4.10
N ALA A 38 -20.12 21.73 4.83
CA ALA A 38 -18.98 22.44 4.30
C ALA A 38 -18.46 21.66 3.09
N ALA A 39 -18.62 22.24 1.90
CA ALA A 39 -18.03 21.69 0.69
C ALA A 39 -16.51 21.65 0.88
N LEU A 40 -15.96 20.44 0.94
CA LEU A 40 -14.52 20.23 0.88
C LEU A 40 -14.06 20.75 -0.47
N SER A 41 -13.42 21.92 -0.48
CA SER A 41 -12.74 22.43 -1.67
C SER A 41 -11.74 21.38 -2.14
N PRO A 42 -11.71 21.02 -3.43
CA PRO A 42 -10.67 20.13 -3.94
C PRO A 42 -9.32 20.82 -3.70
N VAL A 43 -8.48 20.18 -2.91
CA VAL A 43 -7.07 20.57 -2.78
C VAL A 43 -6.47 20.39 -4.17
N ALA A 44 -6.19 21.51 -4.83
CA ALA A 44 -5.47 21.50 -6.09
C ALA A 44 -4.13 20.78 -5.86
N ALA A 45 -3.92 19.67 -6.58
CA ALA A 45 -2.62 19.00 -6.59
C ALA A 45 -1.57 20.04 -7.04
N PRO A 46 -0.46 20.21 -6.30
CA PRO A 46 0.60 21.10 -6.75
C PRO A 46 1.11 20.61 -8.09
N ALA A 47 1.09 21.51 -9.08
CA ALA A 47 1.71 21.24 -10.36
C ALA A 47 3.20 20.94 -10.15
N PRO A 48 3.80 19.96 -10.86
CA PRO A 48 5.20 19.65 -10.73
C PRO A 48 6.04 20.81 -11.28
N THR A 49 6.54 21.65 -10.39
CA THR A 49 7.48 22.72 -10.73
C THR A 49 8.83 22.40 -10.11
N SER A 50 9.57 21.51 -10.75
CA SER A 50 11.03 21.42 -10.57
C SER A 50 11.65 20.99 -11.90
N PRO A 51 12.83 21.52 -12.24
CA PRO A 51 13.53 21.02 -13.42
C PRO A 51 13.69 19.51 -13.26
N LEU A 52 13.16 18.77 -14.23
CA LEU A 52 13.32 17.33 -14.34
C LEU A 52 14.81 17.02 -14.22
N GLY A 53 15.20 16.19 -13.25
CA GLY A 53 16.55 15.67 -13.19
C GLY A 53 16.93 15.14 -14.58
N ASN A 54 18.14 15.43 -15.03
CA ASN A 54 18.56 15.10 -16.39
C ASN A 54 18.69 13.59 -16.65
N THR A 55 18.53 12.76 -15.61
CA THR A 55 18.64 11.30 -15.69
C THR A 55 17.47 10.60 -15.02
N VAL A 56 17.10 9.41 -15.50
CA VAL A 56 16.07 8.57 -14.86
C VAL A 56 16.60 7.90 -13.61
N GLY A 57 17.90 7.57 -13.55
CA GLY A 57 18.54 7.00 -12.36
C GLY A 57 18.77 8.04 -11.26
N CYS A 58 19.01 7.58 -10.05
CA CYS A 58 19.37 8.45 -8.93
C CYS A 58 20.78 9.02 -9.11
N ALA A 59 20.96 10.29 -8.74
CA ALA A 59 22.26 10.95 -8.70
C ALA A 59 23.10 10.36 -7.54
N PRO A 60 24.44 10.60 -7.53
CA PRO A 60 25.31 10.05 -6.49
C PRO A 60 25.03 10.54 -5.07
N ASP A 61 24.37 11.69 -4.94
CA ASP A 61 23.98 12.36 -3.70
C ASP A 61 22.50 12.10 -3.33
N GLU A 62 21.78 11.28 -4.12
CA GLU A 62 20.41 10.88 -3.87
C GLU A 62 20.35 9.45 -3.27
N ASP A 63 19.44 9.23 -2.33
CA ASP A 63 19.14 7.91 -1.80
C ASP A 63 18.43 7.05 -2.85
N ARG A 64 18.98 5.87 -3.16
CA ARG A 64 18.35 4.94 -4.11
C ARG A 64 17.38 4.03 -3.38
N ILE A 65 16.11 4.42 -3.34
CA ILE A 65 15.05 3.68 -2.65
C ILE A 65 14.60 2.48 -3.48
N PHE A 66 14.55 2.62 -4.81
CA PHE A 66 14.20 1.57 -5.77
C PHE A 66 14.80 1.87 -7.13
N SER A 67 15.22 0.85 -7.86
CA SER A 67 15.66 1.03 -9.25
C SER A 67 15.64 -0.28 -10.03
N CYS A 68 15.08 -0.27 -11.24
CA CYS A 68 15.22 -1.37 -12.18
C CYS A 68 15.07 -0.94 -13.65
N LYS A 69 15.44 -1.82 -14.58
CA LYS A 69 15.03 -1.75 -15.98
C LYS A 69 13.87 -2.68 -16.24
N VAL A 70 12.98 -2.30 -17.13
CA VAL A 70 11.88 -3.12 -17.61
C VAL A 70 12.17 -3.64 -19.02
N ALA A 71 11.42 -4.65 -19.49
CA ALA A 71 11.65 -5.31 -20.78
C ALA A 71 11.71 -4.37 -22.00
N SER A 72 11.09 -3.18 -21.92
CA SER A 72 11.19 -2.16 -22.97
C SER A 72 12.53 -1.42 -23.02
N GLY A 73 13.46 -1.71 -22.10
CA GLY A 73 14.73 -0.99 -21.92
C GLY A 73 14.62 0.32 -21.14
N LYS A 74 13.40 0.73 -20.77
CA LYS A 74 13.19 1.89 -19.89
C LYS A 74 13.54 1.54 -18.44
N ARG A 75 13.81 2.58 -17.66
CA ARG A 75 14.11 2.47 -16.22
C ARG A 75 12.98 3.03 -15.38
N ILE A 76 12.78 2.40 -14.24
CA ILE A 76 12.01 2.91 -13.11
C ILE A 76 13.03 3.23 -12.02
N ALA A 77 12.91 4.39 -11.37
CA ALA A 77 13.68 4.71 -10.17
C ALA A 77 12.83 5.49 -9.17
N ILE A 78 13.11 5.28 -7.89
CA ILE A 78 12.63 6.13 -6.79
C ILE A 78 13.88 6.63 -6.07
N CYS A 79 14.05 7.95 -6.08
CA CYS A 79 15.24 8.61 -5.58
C CYS A 79 14.85 9.60 -4.47
N GLY A 80 15.47 9.46 -3.29
CA GLY A 80 15.36 10.43 -2.21
C GLY A 80 16.12 11.70 -2.59
N THR A 81 15.41 12.83 -2.68
CA THR A 81 15.95 14.11 -3.15
C THR A 81 16.17 15.12 -2.02
N GLY A 82 15.85 14.75 -0.81
CA GLY A 82 15.96 15.57 0.39
C GLY A 82 15.30 14.92 1.59
N GLU A 83 15.26 15.62 2.70
CA GLU A 83 14.61 15.14 3.91
C GLU A 83 13.09 14.99 3.67
N ARG A 84 12.57 13.75 3.75
CA ARG A 84 11.17 13.40 3.50
C ARG A 84 10.64 13.80 2.12
N ASP A 85 11.53 13.84 1.13
CA ASP A 85 11.17 14.10 -0.26
C ASP A 85 11.82 13.05 -1.17
N ALA A 86 11.03 12.53 -2.11
CA ALA A 86 11.51 11.57 -3.10
C ALA A 86 10.74 11.69 -4.40
N GLU A 87 11.41 11.29 -5.49
CA GLU A 87 10.84 11.30 -6.83
C GLU A 87 10.75 9.89 -7.40
N TYR A 88 9.57 9.58 -7.94
CA TYR A 88 9.42 8.52 -8.93
C TYR A 88 9.82 9.04 -10.29
N ARG A 89 10.70 8.34 -10.98
CA ARG A 89 11.18 8.66 -12.32
C ARG A 89 11.01 7.46 -13.23
N PHE A 90 10.44 7.69 -14.41
CA PHE A 90 10.29 6.66 -15.45
C PHE A 90 10.71 7.22 -16.80
N GLY A 91 11.43 6.43 -17.59
CA GLY A 91 11.83 6.82 -18.95
C GLY A 91 13.02 6.04 -19.48
N GLY A 92 13.50 6.49 -20.62
CA GLY A 92 14.71 5.99 -21.29
C GLY A 92 15.99 6.68 -20.80
N SER A 93 16.66 7.42 -21.70
CA SER A 93 17.83 8.24 -21.35
C SER A 93 17.45 9.49 -20.53
N THR A 94 16.25 10.01 -20.76
CA THR A 94 15.67 11.14 -20.02
C THR A 94 14.35 10.75 -19.38
N PRO A 95 13.96 11.37 -18.27
CA PRO A 95 12.66 11.13 -17.65
C PRO A 95 11.51 11.53 -18.58
N GLU A 96 10.57 10.61 -18.79
CA GLU A 96 9.31 10.82 -19.48
C GLU A 96 8.19 11.13 -18.46
N LEU A 97 8.37 10.68 -17.23
CA LEU A 97 7.45 10.94 -16.11
C LEU A 97 8.25 11.12 -14.83
N VAL A 98 7.92 12.17 -14.09
CA VAL A 98 8.42 12.42 -12.72
C VAL A 98 7.24 12.72 -11.83
N LEU A 99 7.14 12.03 -10.69
CA LEU A 99 6.09 12.24 -9.70
C LEU A 99 6.72 12.40 -8.31
N ARG A 100 6.06 13.18 -7.45
CA ARG A 100 6.45 13.45 -6.06
C ARG A 100 5.30 13.15 -5.09
N GLY A 101 5.57 13.17 -3.81
CA GLY A 101 4.56 13.09 -2.77
C GLY A 101 3.96 11.69 -2.63
N GLY A 102 4.77 10.66 -2.64
CA GLY A 102 4.34 9.28 -2.44
C GLY A 102 3.95 8.94 -1.01
N ARG A 103 3.42 7.73 -0.85
CA ARG A 103 3.21 7.04 0.44
C ARG A 103 3.69 5.60 0.29
N TRP A 104 4.12 4.98 1.40
CA TRP A 104 4.57 3.61 1.37
C TRP A 104 3.79 2.71 2.34
N ALA A 105 3.75 1.43 2.06
CA ALA A 105 3.17 0.41 2.91
C ALA A 105 3.94 -0.89 2.77
N SER A 106 3.90 -1.74 3.79
CA SER A 106 4.43 -3.09 3.71
C SER A 106 3.63 -4.05 4.55
N VAL A 107 3.49 -5.28 4.06
CA VAL A 107 2.84 -6.38 4.76
C VAL A 107 3.70 -7.64 4.70
N PRO A 108 3.78 -8.41 5.80
CA PRO A 108 4.44 -9.70 5.79
C PRO A 108 3.52 -10.77 5.19
N TYR A 109 4.13 -11.74 4.48
CA TYR A 109 3.48 -12.98 4.06
C TYR A 109 4.13 -14.18 4.75
N SER A 110 3.48 -15.33 4.68
CA SER A 110 4.12 -16.58 5.11
C SER A 110 5.30 -16.92 4.19
N GLY A 111 6.52 -16.67 4.68
CA GLY A 111 7.77 -16.90 3.95
C GLY A 111 8.15 -15.82 2.96
N GLY A 112 7.67 -14.58 3.18
CA GLY A 112 8.00 -13.42 2.38
C GLY A 112 7.28 -12.16 2.84
N GLY A 113 6.95 -11.29 1.90
CA GLY A 113 6.26 -10.03 2.14
C GLY A 113 6.15 -9.19 0.89
N GLU A 114 5.51 -8.05 1.02
CA GLU A 114 5.39 -7.07 -0.04
C GLU A 114 5.54 -5.65 0.51
N ALA A 115 6.29 -4.82 -0.19
CA ALA A 115 6.35 -3.40 0.00
C ALA A 115 5.79 -2.69 -1.24
N GLN A 116 5.09 -1.60 -1.02
CA GLN A 116 4.54 -0.77 -2.09
C GLN A 116 4.79 0.71 -1.80
N ILE A 117 5.12 1.47 -2.86
CA ILE A 117 5.17 2.93 -2.83
C ILE A 117 4.22 3.43 -3.91
N VAL A 118 3.22 4.24 -3.53
CA VAL A 118 2.22 4.79 -4.44
C VAL A 118 2.51 6.25 -4.75
N PHE A 119 2.42 6.60 -6.03
CA PHE A 119 2.40 7.97 -6.53
C PHE A 119 1.11 8.20 -7.30
N ALA A 120 0.64 9.45 -7.33
CA ALA A 120 -0.58 9.83 -8.03
C ALA A 120 -0.32 10.90 -9.09
N ASN A 121 -1.00 10.77 -10.23
CA ASN A 121 -1.08 11.78 -11.27
C ASN A 121 -2.55 11.89 -11.72
N GLY A 122 -3.28 12.83 -11.14
CA GLY A 122 -4.73 12.90 -11.29
C GLY A 122 -5.42 11.65 -10.73
N THR A 123 -6.20 10.95 -11.56
CA THR A 123 -6.88 9.68 -11.18
C THR A 123 -5.98 8.46 -11.32
N THR A 124 -4.82 8.62 -11.95
CA THR A 124 -3.88 7.52 -12.20
C THR A 124 -2.95 7.32 -11.01
N ARG A 125 -2.85 6.08 -10.54
CA ARG A 125 -1.94 5.66 -9.48
C ARG A 125 -0.83 4.79 -10.07
N TYR A 126 0.39 5.10 -9.69
CA TYR A 126 1.61 4.33 -10.02
C TYR A 126 2.07 3.68 -8.74
N ILE A 127 1.93 2.37 -8.63
CA ILE A 127 2.29 1.60 -7.45
C ILE A 127 3.53 0.80 -7.78
N VAL A 128 4.67 1.27 -7.30
CA VAL A 128 5.94 0.53 -7.35
C VAL A 128 5.89 -0.51 -6.24
N PHE A 129 6.26 -1.73 -6.56
CA PHE A 129 6.21 -2.83 -5.60
C PHE A 129 7.47 -3.68 -5.63
N SER A 130 7.79 -4.23 -4.48
CA SER A 130 8.75 -5.32 -4.27
C SER A 130 8.05 -6.42 -3.51
N ARG A 131 7.94 -7.60 -4.12
CA ARG A 131 7.13 -8.71 -3.64
C ARG A 131 7.96 -9.99 -3.60
N MET A 132 7.92 -10.70 -2.47
CA MET A 132 8.48 -12.01 -2.30
C MET A 132 7.42 -12.96 -1.77
N VAL A 133 7.16 -14.05 -2.48
CA VAL A 133 6.17 -15.06 -2.10
C VAL A 133 6.78 -16.44 -2.04
N ARG A 134 6.35 -17.22 -1.06
CA ARG A 134 6.70 -18.63 -0.95
C ARG A 134 6.05 -19.40 -2.09
N THR A 135 6.80 -20.28 -2.76
CA THR A 135 6.28 -21.15 -3.83
C THR A 135 6.24 -22.63 -3.46
N ASN A 136 6.98 -23.05 -2.42
CA ASN A 136 6.97 -24.42 -1.93
C ASN A 136 6.38 -24.49 -0.52
N PHE A 137 5.35 -25.32 -0.33
CA PHE A 137 4.62 -25.51 0.93
C PHE A 137 4.81 -26.91 1.53
N ALA A 138 5.69 -27.73 0.97
CA ALA A 138 5.99 -29.05 1.50
C ALA A 138 6.66 -28.95 2.88
N ALA A 139 6.23 -29.76 3.83
CA ALA A 139 6.77 -29.75 5.19
C ALA A 139 8.24 -30.15 5.20
N GLY A 140 9.10 -29.36 5.84
CA GLY A 140 10.54 -29.61 5.93
C GLY A 140 11.35 -29.19 4.70
N GLU A 141 10.69 -28.70 3.64
CA GLU A 141 11.35 -28.25 2.42
C GLU A 141 11.62 -26.73 2.44
N PRO A 142 12.62 -26.24 1.67
CA PRO A 142 12.85 -24.82 1.48
C PRO A 142 11.65 -24.11 0.87
N ASN A 143 11.45 -22.84 1.24
CA ASN A 143 10.32 -22.02 0.74
C ASN A 143 10.34 -21.76 -0.76
N ASN A 144 11.51 -21.85 -1.42
CA ASN A 144 11.72 -21.52 -2.84
C ASN A 144 11.04 -20.19 -3.23
N PRO A 145 11.50 -19.04 -2.67
CA PRO A 145 10.80 -17.77 -2.85
C PRO A 145 10.83 -17.33 -4.32
N ALA A 146 9.68 -16.89 -4.84
CA ALA A 146 9.61 -16.10 -6.05
C ALA A 146 9.66 -14.63 -5.69
N ILE A 147 10.52 -13.87 -6.39
CA ILE A 147 10.70 -12.43 -6.21
C ILE A 147 10.19 -11.74 -7.47
N SER A 148 9.43 -10.66 -7.30
CA SER A 148 8.97 -9.82 -8.38
C SER A 148 8.95 -8.35 -7.94
N ASP A 149 9.63 -7.53 -8.74
CA ASP A 149 9.69 -6.08 -8.60
C ASP A 149 9.08 -5.42 -9.83
N GLY A 150 8.53 -4.21 -9.67
CA GLY A 150 7.97 -3.51 -10.81
C GLY A 150 7.05 -2.35 -10.45
N VAL A 151 6.25 -1.94 -11.42
CA VAL A 151 5.18 -0.95 -11.24
C VAL A 151 3.87 -1.45 -11.83
N ILE A 152 2.80 -1.33 -11.07
CA ILE A 152 1.44 -1.48 -11.58
C ILE A 152 0.79 -0.10 -11.68
N VAL A 153 0.08 0.14 -12.77
CA VAL A 153 -0.58 1.43 -13.04
C VAL A 153 -2.07 1.22 -13.06
N LEU A 154 -2.78 1.97 -12.23
CA LEU A 154 -4.24 1.94 -12.15
C LEU A 154 -4.83 3.30 -12.53
N ASP A 155 -5.95 3.28 -13.25
CA ASP A 155 -6.85 4.43 -13.41
C ASP A 155 -8.14 4.13 -12.63
N GLY A 156 -8.35 4.85 -11.53
CA GLY A 156 -9.30 4.42 -10.50
C GLY A 156 -8.93 3.03 -9.97
N GLU A 157 -9.84 2.05 -10.14
CA GLU A 157 -9.62 0.64 -9.75
C GLU A 157 -9.18 -0.25 -10.93
N LYS A 158 -9.13 0.31 -12.15
CA LYS A 158 -8.78 -0.46 -13.35
C LYS A 158 -7.27 -0.51 -13.55
N VAL A 159 -6.70 -1.71 -13.62
CA VAL A 159 -5.30 -1.89 -14.05
C VAL A 159 -5.16 -1.56 -15.53
N ILE A 160 -4.35 -0.56 -15.84
CA ILE A 160 -4.04 -0.12 -17.20
C ILE A 160 -2.60 -0.46 -17.63
N GLY A 161 -1.73 -0.84 -16.69
CA GLY A 161 -0.36 -1.24 -16.98
C GLY A 161 0.26 -2.09 -15.90
N LEU A 162 1.18 -2.97 -16.30
CA LEU A 162 2.07 -3.72 -15.41
C LEU A 162 3.43 -3.84 -16.10
N GLN A 163 4.46 -3.29 -15.49
CA GLN A 163 5.85 -3.37 -15.93
C GLN A 163 6.64 -4.10 -14.86
N LEU A 164 7.22 -5.24 -15.20
CA LEU A 164 8.11 -5.99 -14.32
C LEU A 164 9.55 -5.62 -14.58
N CYS A 165 10.35 -5.64 -13.53
CA CYS A 165 11.80 -5.52 -13.62
C CYS A 165 12.38 -6.73 -14.36
N ASP A 166 13.34 -6.50 -15.24
CA ASP A 166 13.94 -7.49 -16.13
C ASP A 166 15.47 -7.24 -16.23
N ASP A 167 16.12 -6.98 -15.11
CA ASP A 167 17.56 -6.84 -15.04
C ASP A 167 18.13 -7.40 -13.73
N ALA A 168 19.42 -7.81 -13.81
CA ALA A 168 20.14 -8.35 -12.67
C ALA A 168 20.55 -7.26 -11.65
N ASP A 169 20.51 -5.98 -12.06
CA ASP A 169 20.88 -4.83 -11.24
C ASP A 169 19.66 -4.22 -10.54
N THR A 170 18.55 -4.95 -10.46
CA THR A 170 17.35 -4.51 -9.76
C THR A 170 17.65 -4.26 -8.28
N VAL A 171 17.29 -3.06 -7.81
CA VAL A 171 17.27 -2.69 -6.40
C VAL A 171 15.82 -2.69 -5.96
N SER A 172 15.43 -3.69 -5.19
CA SER A 172 14.10 -3.77 -4.55
C SER A 172 13.92 -2.61 -3.57
N ILE A 173 12.66 -2.32 -3.18
CA ILE A 173 12.36 -1.25 -2.23
C ILE A 173 13.16 -1.45 -0.93
N ASP A 174 14.03 -0.47 -0.64
CA ASP A 174 14.72 -0.37 0.64
C ASP A 174 13.74 0.14 1.69
N TYR A 175 13.49 -0.66 2.73
CA TYR A 175 12.48 -0.37 3.75
C TYR A 175 12.87 0.81 4.63
N ASP A 176 14.14 0.91 4.99
CA ASP A 176 14.64 1.98 5.87
C ASP A 176 14.58 3.33 5.14
N LEU A 177 14.99 3.35 3.88
CA LEU A 177 14.88 4.53 3.04
C LEU A 177 13.41 4.88 2.72
N ALA A 178 12.56 3.88 2.46
CA ALA A 178 11.14 4.13 2.25
C ALA A 178 10.49 4.77 3.49
N GLU A 179 10.83 4.31 4.70
CA GLU A 179 10.34 4.89 5.95
C GLU A 179 10.89 6.30 6.20
N ALA A 180 12.14 6.56 5.81
CA ALA A 180 12.75 7.88 5.96
C ALA A 180 12.10 8.93 5.05
N HIS A 181 11.72 8.54 3.82
CA HIS A 181 11.26 9.48 2.80
C HIS A 181 9.74 9.57 2.64
N PHE A 182 8.97 8.55 3.05
CA PHE A 182 7.52 8.51 2.80
C PHE A 182 6.69 8.31 4.07
N PRO A 183 5.53 8.98 4.17
CA PRO A 183 4.54 8.65 5.19
C PRO A 183 4.05 7.20 5.00
N ARG A 184 4.01 6.44 6.09
CA ARG A 184 3.54 5.05 6.09
C ARG A 184 2.02 4.99 6.04
N ALA A 185 1.50 4.00 5.32
CA ALA A 185 0.10 3.56 5.36
C ALA A 185 0.00 2.20 6.05
N ASP A 186 -1.16 1.90 6.62
CA ASP A 186 -1.40 0.66 7.36
C ASP A 186 -1.64 -0.54 6.43
N GLU A 187 -2.13 -0.28 5.21
CA GLU A 187 -2.49 -1.31 4.23
C GLU A 187 -1.82 -1.05 2.89
N LEU A 188 -1.66 -2.11 2.09
CA LEU A 188 -1.22 -2.02 0.70
C LEU A 188 -2.21 -1.20 -0.13
N PHE A 189 -1.67 -0.51 -1.12
CA PHE A 189 -2.45 0.35 -2.02
C PHE A 189 -3.20 -0.43 -3.10
N SER A 190 -2.75 -1.65 -3.40
CA SER A 190 -3.42 -2.57 -4.33
C SER A 190 -2.97 -4.01 -4.12
N TRP A 191 -3.90 -4.96 -4.26
CA TRP A 191 -3.61 -6.38 -4.32
C TRP A 191 -3.41 -6.90 -5.75
N GLU A 192 -3.64 -6.06 -6.76
CA GLU A 192 -3.47 -6.41 -8.18
C GLU A 192 -2.02 -6.70 -8.58
N THR A 193 -1.06 -6.43 -7.69
CA THR A 193 0.36 -6.82 -7.81
C THR A 193 0.55 -8.34 -7.85
N ASP A 194 -0.43 -9.14 -7.39
CA ASP A 194 -0.45 -10.60 -7.53
C ASP A 194 -0.39 -11.08 -8.99
N ARG A 195 -0.74 -10.20 -9.92
CA ARG A 195 -0.62 -10.44 -11.37
C ARG A 195 0.83 -10.66 -11.81
N ALA A 196 1.81 -10.16 -11.03
CA ALA A 196 3.22 -10.41 -11.28
C ALA A 196 3.55 -11.90 -11.19
N ASP A 197 2.97 -12.62 -10.21
CA ASP A 197 3.23 -14.04 -9.98
C ASP A 197 2.81 -14.92 -11.17
N ARG A 198 1.83 -14.48 -11.93
CA ARG A 198 1.31 -15.20 -13.11
C ARG A 198 2.20 -15.06 -14.35
N ARG A 199 3.09 -14.07 -14.37
CA ARG A 199 4.00 -13.79 -15.49
C ARG A 199 5.39 -14.42 -15.28
N THR A 200 5.72 -14.78 -14.06
CA THR A 200 7.02 -15.40 -13.69
C THR A 200 7.00 -16.92 -13.69
N ARG A 201 5.88 -17.55 -14.09
CA ARG A 201 5.70 -19.02 -14.19
C ARG A 201 5.87 -19.55 -15.60
#